data_3ba38dea4d1a33e03caf88aa6f2df011
#
_entry.id   3ba38dea4d1a33e03caf88aa6f2df011
#
_cell.length_a   1.000
_cell.length_b   1.000
_cell.length_c   1.000
_cell.angle_alpha   90.00
_cell.angle_beta   90.00
_cell.angle_gamma   90.00
#
_symmetry.space_group_name_H-M   'P 1'
#
loop_
_entity.id
_entity.type
_entity.pdbx_description
1 polymer ?
#
loop_
_entity_poly.entity_id
_entity_poly.type
_entity_poly.pdbx_seq_one_letter_code
_entity_poly.pdbx_strand_id
1 'polypeptide(L)' 'QQFSKGIDADTLEKILASVNAASAPVSTQEVADDVRLSRISVRKYLSYLEENNRIQGELSYGGKGRPVKLYRAL' A
#
# COMPACT_ATOMS: atom_id res chain seq x y z
N GLN A 1 17.22 11.11 -8.88
CA GLN A 1 15.98 10.51 -8.39
C GLN A 1 15.51 11.21 -7.12
N GLN A 2 14.29 11.71 -7.15
CA GLN A 2 13.78 12.42 -6.00
C GLN A 2 12.45 11.82 -5.56
N PHE A 3 12.28 11.75 -4.26
CA PHE A 3 11.04 11.27 -3.67
C PHE A 3 10.28 12.46 -3.08
N SER A 4 8.98 12.31 -2.97
CA SER A 4 8.17 13.29 -2.30
C SER A 4 8.65 13.47 -0.87
N LYS A 5 8.42 14.67 -0.35
CA LYS A 5 8.78 14.95 1.02
C LYS A 5 8.11 13.96 1.95
N GLY A 6 8.88 13.40 2.86
CA GLY A 6 8.35 12.42 3.79
C GLY A 6 8.35 10.99 3.28
N ILE A 7 8.87 10.75 2.09
CA ILE A 7 8.97 9.40 1.53
C ILE A 7 10.41 8.93 1.67
N ASP A 8 10.57 7.82 2.40
CA ASP A 8 11.88 7.20 2.62
C ASP A 8 12.03 6.01 1.68
N ALA A 9 13.15 5.97 0.96
CA ALA A 9 13.35 4.94 -0.06
C ALA A 9 13.32 3.52 0.51
N ASP A 10 13.96 3.31 1.65
CA ASP A 10 13.99 1.99 2.26
C ASP A 10 12.60 1.54 2.69
N THR A 11 11.86 2.44 3.30
CA THR A 11 10.50 2.14 3.71
C THR A 11 9.61 1.87 2.51
N LEU A 12 9.79 2.67 1.47
CA LEU A 12 9.02 2.49 0.24
C LEU A 12 9.23 1.10 -0.33
N GLU A 13 10.48 0.64 -0.35
CA GLU A 13 10.79 -0.69 -0.87
C GLU A 13 10.19 -1.80 -0.02
N LYS A 14 10.19 -1.61 1.30
CA LYS A 14 9.58 -2.60 2.19
C LYS A 14 8.09 -2.73 1.91
N ILE A 15 7.43 -1.61 1.74
CA ILE A 15 5.99 -1.60 1.48
C ILE A 15 5.69 -2.22 0.12
N LEU A 16 6.47 -1.84 -0.88
CA LEU A 16 6.30 -2.42 -2.21
C LEU A 16 6.52 -3.93 -2.18
N ALA A 17 7.54 -4.38 -1.46
CA ALA A 17 7.82 -5.81 -1.35
C ALA A 17 6.67 -6.53 -0.66
N SER A 18 6.07 -5.90 0.35
CA SER A 18 4.93 -6.51 1.05
C SER A 18 3.77 -6.73 0.09
N VAL A 19 3.47 -5.73 -0.75
CA VAL A 19 2.40 -5.86 -1.73
C VAL A 19 2.74 -6.91 -2.78
N ASN A 20 3.98 -6.92 -3.25
CA ASN A 20 4.41 -7.87 -4.28
C ASN A 20 4.42 -9.30 -3.78
N ALA A 21 4.74 -9.50 -2.50
CA ALA A 21 4.82 -10.85 -1.95
C ALA A 21 3.45 -11.45 -1.68
N ALA A 22 2.42 -10.61 -1.63
CA ALA A 22 1.08 -11.11 -1.36
C ALA A 22 0.51 -11.80 -2.58
N SER A 23 -0.18 -12.91 -2.35
CA SER A 23 -0.80 -13.65 -3.45
C SER A 23 -2.18 -13.10 -3.82
N ALA A 24 -2.67 -12.12 -3.06
CA ALA A 24 -3.96 -11.51 -3.30
C ALA A 24 -3.86 -10.04 -2.90
N PRO A 25 -4.81 -9.20 -3.33
CA PRO A 25 -4.78 -7.80 -2.94
C PRO A 25 -4.79 -7.63 -1.43
N VAL A 26 -4.11 -6.61 -0.94
CA VAL A 26 -3.97 -6.38 0.49
C VAL A 26 -4.48 -5.00 0.87
N SER A 27 -4.97 -4.89 2.10
CA SER A 27 -5.44 -3.63 2.63
C SER A 27 -4.27 -2.85 3.24
N THR A 28 -4.53 -1.56 3.50
CA THR A 28 -3.54 -0.74 4.20
C THR A 28 -3.18 -1.35 5.55
N GLN A 29 -4.18 -1.87 6.26
CA GLN A 29 -3.95 -2.46 7.57
C GLN A 29 -3.05 -3.69 7.48
N GLU A 30 -3.26 -4.52 6.47
CA GLU A 30 -2.45 -5.71 6.31
C GLU A 30 -0.99 -5.36 6.04
N VAL A 31 -0.77 -4.36 5.20
CA VAL A 31 0.60 -3.91 4.93
C VAL A 31 1.21 -3.29 6.19
N ALA A 32 0.44 -2.48 6.90
CA ALA A 32 0.94 -1.85 8.12
C ALA A 32 1.37 -2.90 9.15
N ASP A 33 0.59 -3.96 9.29
CA ASP A 33 0.95 -5.02 10.22
C ASP A 33 2.21 -5.77 9.76
N ASP A 34 2.35 -5.95 8.47
CA ASP A 34 3.49 -6.69 7.92
C ASP A 34 4.79 -5.90 8.07
N VAL A 35 4.75 -4.60 7.78
CA VAL A 35 5.96 -3.79 7.86
C VAL A 35 6.12 -3.10 9.21
N ARG A 36 5.13 -3.26 10.09
CA ARG A 36 5.17 -2.72 11.45
C ARG A 36 5.26 -1.21 11.50
N LEU A 37 4.43 -0.58 10.69
CA LEU A 37 4.30 0.87 10.67
C LEU A 37 2.84 1.25 10.90
N SER A 38 2.61 2.53 11.18
CA SER A 38 1.24 2.99 11.37
C SER A 38 0.50 2.99 10.03
N ARG A 39 -0.82 2.87 10.09
CA ARG A 39 -1.63 2.91 8.89
C ARG A 39 -1.50 4.25 8.17
N ILE A 40 -1.33 5.32 8.92
CA ILE A 40 -1.20 6.65 8.31
C ILE A 40 0.05 6.71 7.46
N SER A 41 1.17 6.22 7.99
CA SER A 41 2.42 6.20 7.23
C SER A 41 2.31 5.31 6.00
N VAL A 42 1.79 4.09 6.20
CA VAL A 42 1.67 3.13 5.10
C VAL A 42 0.77 3.67 4.00
N ARG A 43 -0.33 4.32 4.37
CA ARG A 43 -1.25 4.87 3.39
C ARG A 43 -0.56 5.91 2.51
N LYS A 44 0.29 6.73 3.11
CA LYS A 44 1.05 7.72 2.35
C LYS A 44 1.93 7.04 1.29
N TYR A 45 2.63 5.99 1.68
CA TYR A 45 3.49 5.26 0.75
C TYR A 45 2.69 4.53 -0.32
N LEU A 46 1.58 3.93 0.07
CA LEU A 46 0.75 3.23 -0.90
C LEU A 46 0.18 4.20 -1.94
N SER A 47 -0.25 5.38 -1.50
CA SER A 47 -0.73 6.40 -2.44
C SER A 47 0.38 6.82 -3.39
N TYR A 48 1.58 6.99 -2.88
CA TYR A 48 2.71 7.35 -3.71
C TYR A 48 3.01 6.28 -4.76
N LEU A 49 2.99 5.01 -4.35
CA LEU A 49 3.23 3.92 -5.27
C LEU A 49 2.14 3.81 -6.32
N GLU A 50 0.89 4.04 -5.92
CA GLU A 50 -0.22 3.99 -6.85
C GLU A 50 -0.11 5.11 -7.89
N GLU A 51 0.25 6.31 -7.44
CA GLU A 51 0.40 7.45 -8.34
C GLU A 51 1.52 7.23 -9.36
N ASN A 52 2.51 6.45 -8.98
CA ASN A 52 3.64 6.15 -9.85
C ASN A 52 3.46 4.85 -10.62
N ASN A 53 2.27 4.30 -10.60
CA ASN A 53 1.92 3.10 -11.35
C ASN A 53 2.78 1.89 -10.98
N ARG A 54 3.15 1.80 -9.71
CA ARG A 54 3.89 0.66 -9.20
C ARG A 54 2.96 -0.39 -8.61
N ILE A 55 1.81 0.04 -8.15
CA ILE A 55 0.79 -0.85 -7.63
C ILE A 55 -0.56 -0.33 -8.12
N GLN A 56 -1.57 -1.17 -8.01
CA GLN A 56 -2.91 -0.81 -8.41
C GLN A 56 -3.85 -0.89 -7.22
N GLY A 57 -4.64 0.16 -7.01
CA GLY A 57 -5.66 0.16 -5.98
C GLY A 57 -7.00 -0.22 -6.55
N GLU A 58 -7.80 -0.92 -5.77
CA GLU A 58 -9.16 -1.26 -6.18
C GLU A 58 -10.05 -1.29 -4.96
N LEU A 59 -11.33 -1.02 -5.16
CA LEU A 59 -12.30 -1.03 -4.08
C LEU A 59 -12.98 -2.38 -4.01
N SER A 60 -13.13 -2.88 -2.78
CA SER A 60 -13.83 -4.12 -2.53
C SER A 60 -15.12 -3.81 -1.80
N TYR A 61 -16.22 -4.30 -2.31
CA TYR A 61 -17.53 -4.10 -1.71
C TYR A 61 -18.07 -5.38 -1.09
N GLY A 62 -17.20 -6.28 -0.75
CA GLY A 62 -17.59 -7.63 -0.40
C GLY A 62 -18.24 -7.82 0.94
N GLY A 63 -18.58 -6.79 1.64
CA GLY A 63 -19.16 -6.97 2.95
C GLY A 63 -20.18 -5.92 3.26
N LYS A 64 -20.55 -5.89 4.51
CA LYS A 64 -21.43 -4.86 5.01
C LYS A 64 -20.64 -3.58 5.25
N GLY A 65 -21.28 -2.47 5.06
CA GLY A 65 -20.69 -1.19 5.38
C GLY A 65 -19.90 -0.60 4.24
N ARG A 66 -18.79 0.03 4.57
CA ARG A 66 -18.05 0.81 3.60
C ARG A 66 -17.13 -0.05 2.75
N PRO A 67 -16.90 0.36 1.49
CA PRO A 67 -15.94 -0.36 0.68
C PRO A 67 -14.53 -0.23 1.27
N VAL A 68 -13.74 -1.25 1.05
CA VAL A 68 -12.37 -1.30 1.51
C VAL A 68 -11.46 -1.18 0.30
N LYS A 69 -10.47 -0.31 0.37
CA LYS A 69 -9.51 -0.19 -0.71
C LYS A 69 -8.40 -1.21 -0.53
N LEU A 70 -8.14 -1.97 -1.58
CA LEU A 70 -7.10 -2.98 -1.58
C LEU A 70 -6.07 -2.61 -2.63
N TYR A 71 -4.85 -3.09 -2.45
CA TYR A 71 -3.74 -2.80 -3.34
C TYR A 71 -3.12 -4.10 -3.81
N ARG A 72 -2.69 -4.11 -5.05
CA ARG A 72 -2.00 -5.27 -5.61
C ARG A 72 -0.88 -4.81 -6.51
N ALA A 73 0.09 -5.72 -6.69
CA ALA A 73 1.20 -5.44 -7.58
C ALA A 73 0.73 -5.41 -9.04
N LEU A 74 1.40 -4.61 -9.82
CA LEU A 74 1.14 -4.55 -11.26
C LEU A 74 1.94 -5.61 -12.02
#